data_d5b1eb3c36a8702758bd7b2dc214edee
#
_entry.id   d5b1eb3c36a8702758bd7b2dc214edee
#
_cell.length_a   1.000
_cell.length_b   1.000
_cell.length_c   1.000
_cell.angle_alpha   90.00
_cell.angle_beta   90.00
_cell.angle_gamma   90.00
#
_symmetry.space_group_name_H-M   'P 1'
#
loop_
_entity.id
_entity.type
_entity.pdbx_description
1 polymer ?
#
loop_
_entity_poly.entity_id
_entity_poly.type
_entity_poly.pdbx_seq_one_letter_code
_entity_poly.pdbx_strand_id
1 'polypeptide(L)'
;EGDFPLSRQHFDALVGIAAQLGFSSIDYDQLAAWRADGTALPERPIMFDFDHPVRPMLECHQVLSAHGFAGNLFVNTGPMEGDGYGTETMTWEEIGTLAEAGWHVGAHTVTHPNLSKLVAEDPQGERLQWELETCDATLVRELGITPRDFAFTGTSWSSVAERKVMERYRFGRLWIVGSQYQADGKAIRYAELVGVAGDDEADGGPPMAARYITADTPAYRLPSMELQCDLSHDPAAFRAYLEGAL
;
A
#
# COMPACT_ATOMS: atom_id res chain seq x y z
N GLU A 1 -8.41 22.21 -1.48
CA GLU A 1 -7.63 22.25 -2.73
C GLU A 1 -7.34 20.81 -3.03
N GLY A 2 -8.00 20.31 -4.07
CA GLY A 2 -8.29 18.91 -4.18
C GLY A 2 -7.11 18.13 -4.65
N ASP A 3 -7.04 16.91 -4.17
CA ASP A 3 -6.30 15.83 -4.77
C ASP A 3 -6.61 15.80 -6.26
N PHE A 4 -5.61 16.10 -7.09
CA PHE A 4 -5.78 15.99 -8.52
C PHE A 4 -5.75 14.49 -8.85
N PRO A 5 -6.86 13.90 -9.30
CA PRO A 5 -6.81 12.53 -9.74
C PRO A 5 -5.77 12.44 -10.86
N LEU A 6 -4.84 11.50 -10.75
CA LEU A 6 -3.92 11.19 -11.83
C LEU A 6 -4.73 10.86 -13.08
N SER A 7 -4.56 11.63 -14.14
CA SER A 7 -5.14 11.24 -15.42
C SER A 7 -4.47 9.95 -15.90
N ARG A 8 -5.20 9.12 -16.66
CA ARG A 8 -4.64 7.93 -17.28
C ARG A 8 -3.33 8.22 -18.04
N GLN A 9 -3.31 9.32 -18.80
CA GLN A 9 -2.11 9.72 -19.56
C GLN A 9 -0.93 10.04 -18.64
N HIS A 10 -1.18 10.69 -17.53
CA HIS A 10 -0.12 11.02 -16.57
C HIS A 10 0.41 9.76 -15.88
N PHE A 11 -0.49 8.88 -15.44
CA PHE A 11 -0.11 7.60 -14.86
C PHE A 11 0.70 6.75 -15.84
N ASP A 12 0.27 6.66 -17.10
CA ASP A 12 1.02 5.97 -18.16
C ASP A 12 2.42 6.53 -18.36
N ALA A 13 2.57 7.85 -18.30
CA ALA A 13 3.89 8.50 -18.40
C ALA A 13 4.80 8.11 -17.22
N LEU A 14 4.28 8.07 -15.99
CA LEU A 14 5.05 7.66 -14.81
C LEU A 14 5.45 6.18 -14.88
N VAL A 15 4.52 5.31 -15.21
CA VAL A 15 4.77 3.87 -15.40
C VAL A 15 5.80 3.65 -16.51
N GLY A 16 5.69 4.42 -17.59
CA GLY A 16 6.65 4.42 -18.70
C GLY A 16 8.08 4.79 -18.27
N ILE A 17 8.24 5.68 -17.28
CA ILE A 17 9.57 5.99 -16.71
C ILE A 17 10.17 4.75 -16.02
N ALA A 18 9.39 4.05 -15.21
CA ALA A 18 9.84 2.82 -14.55
C ALA A 18 10.24 1.75 -15.58
N ALA A 19 9.45 1.57 -16.63
CA ALA A 19 9.75 0.64 -17.72
C ALA A 19 11.04 1.03 -18.47
N GLN A 20 11.23 2.31 -18.80
CA GLN A 20 12.45 2.82 -19.46
C GLN A 20 13.70 2.61 -18.60
N LEU A 21 13.58 2.70 -17.29
CA LEU A 21 14.66 2.44 -16.35
C LEU A 21 14.91 0.95 -16.11
N GLY A 22 14.13 0.06 -16.73
CA GLY A 22 14.30 -1.39 -16.67
C GLY A 22 13.83 -2.02 -15.37
N PHE A 23 12.89 -1.38 -14.67
CA PHE A 23 12.25 -1.99 -13.50
C PHE A 23 11.36 -3.18 -13.90
N SER A 24 11.19 -4.11 -12.98
CA SER A 24 10.25 -5.23 -13.07
C SER A 24 9.35 -5.23 -11.86
N SER A 25 8.04 -5.35 -12.08
CA SER A 25 7.11 -5.44 -10.94
C SER A 25 7.29 -6.74 -10.17
N ILE A 26 7.20 -6.64 -8.87
CA ILE A 26 7.15 -7.78 -7.94
C ILE A 26 5.92 -7.67 -7.05
N ASP A 27 5.51 -8.80 -6.50
CA ASP A 27 4.46 -8.90 -5.50
C ASP A 27 5.01 -9.20 -4.10
N TYR A 28 4.10 -9.29 -3.13
CA TYR A 28 4.44 -9.59 -1.74
C TYR A 28 4.88 -11.06 -1.53
N ASP A 29 4.52 -11.99 -2.41
CA ASP A 29 5.03 -13.37 -2.35
C ASP A 29 6.49 -13.44 -2.77
N GLN A 30 6.88 -12.70 -3.80
CA GLN A 30 8.28 -12.56 -4.21
C GLN A 30 9.10 -11.85 -3.15
N LEU A 31 8.58 -10.77 -2.54
CA LEU A 31 9.22 -10.10 -1.41
C LEU A 31 9.42 -11.05 -0.23
N ALA A 32 8.40 -11.87 0.09
CA ALA A 32 8.48 -12.85 1.17
C ALA A 32 9.55 -13.93 0.90
N ALA A 33 9.60 -14.48 -0.30
CA ALA A 33 10.60 -15.47 -0.68
C ALA A 33 12.03 -14.89 -0.60
N TRP A 34 12.22 -13.67 -1.13
CA TRP A 34 13.52 -12.99 -1.01
C TRP A 34 13.95 -12.82 0.45
N ARG A 35 13.06 -12.44 1.35
CA ARG A 35 13.40 -12.26 2.77
C ARG A 35 13.59 -13.55 3.54
N ALA A 36 12.85 -14.60 3.19
CA ALA A 36 12.87 -15.87 3.92
C ALA A 36 14.09 -16.74 3.60
N ASP A 37 14.46 -16.81 2.33
CA ASP A 37 15.47 -17.74 1.85
C ASP A 37 16.50 -17.15 0.86
N GLY A 38 16.39 -15.84 0.58
CA GLY A 38 17.29 -15.17 -0.36
C GLY A 38 16.97 -15.43 -1.83
N THR A 39 15.76 -15.91 -2.16
CA THR A 39 15.31 -16.05 -3.54
C THR A 39 15.55 -14.74 -4.29
N ALA A 40 16.26 -14.80 -5.41
CA ALA A 40 16.65 -13.60 -6.15
C ALA A 40 15.43 -12.85 -6.70
N LEU A 41 15.36 -11.56 -6.42
CA LEU A 41 14.46 -10.64 -7.10
C LEU A 41 15.01 -10.23 -8.49
N PRO A 42 14.18 -9.69 -9.39
CA PRO A 42 14.67 -9.00 -10.57
C PRO A 42 15.74 -7.96 -10.20
N GLU A 43 16.61 -7.60 -11.14
CA GLU A 43 17.71 -6.65 -10.91
C GLU A 43 17.22 -5.30 -10.37
N ARG A 44 16.03 -4.87 -10.82
CA ARG A 44 15.38 -3.59 -10.45
C ARG A 44 13.94 -3.84 -10.06
N PRO A 45 13.70 -4.31 -8.81
CA PRO A 45 12.34 -4.61 -8.40
C PRO A 45 11.57 -3.32 -8.06
N ILE A 46 10.29 -3.28 -8.42
CA ILE A 46 9.34 -2.23 -8.04
C ILE A 46 8.01 -2.87 -7.64
N MET A 47 7.33 -2.27 -6.69
CA MET A 47 5.96 -2.64 -6.31
C MET A 47 5.02 -1.50 -6.63
N PHE A 48 3.90 -1.80 -7.27
CA PHE A 48 2.80 -0.87 -7.51
C PHE A 48 1.65 -1.25 -6.60
N ASP A 49 1.49 -0.50 -5.51
CA ASP A 49 0.48 -0.77 -4.50
C ASP A 49 -0.72 0.16 -4.68
N PHE A 50 -1.91 -0.41 -4.56
CA PHE A 50 -3.18 0.28 -4.66
C PHE A 50 -4.04 -0.05 -3.45
N ASP A 51 -4.63 0.99 -2.85
CA ASP A 51 -5.61 0.86 -1.79
C ASP A 51 -7.01 1.05 -2.35
N HIS A 52 -7.95 0.37 -1.75
CA HIS A 52 -9.36 0.41 -2.09
C HIS A 52 -9.73 -0.21 -3.44
N PRO A 53 -10.82 -0.98 -3.49
CA PRO A 53 -11.27 -1.62 -4.73
C PRO A 53 -12.11 -0.65 -5.58
N VAL A 54 -11.51 0.43 -6.06
CA VAL A 54 -12.22 1.43 -6.87
C VAL A 54 -12.07 1.19 -8.36
N ARG A 55 -13.12 1.44 -9.13
CA ARG A 55 -13.19 1.15 -10.56
C ARG A 55 -12.08 1.74 -11.44
N PRO A 56 -11.56 2.95 -11.17
CA PRO A 56 -10.41 3.46 -11.90
C PRO A 56 -9.18 2.53 -11.93
N MET A 57 -9.08 1.58 -11.00
CA MET A 57 -7.98 0.60 -11.00
C MET A 57 -8.00 -0.34 -12.22
N LEU A 58 -9.15 -0.54 -12.85
CA LEU A 58 -9.23 -1.28 -14.10
C LEU A 58 -8.47 -0.56 -15.24
N GLU A 59 -8.46 0.77 -15.22
CA GLU A 59 -7.63 1.55 -16.15
C GLU A 59 -6.15 1.48 -15.75
N CYS A 60 -5.83 1.53 -14.45
CA CYS A 60 -4.46 1.33 -13.96
C CYS A 60 -3.92 -0.04 -14.39
N HIS A 61 -4.73 -1.09 -14.30
CA HIS A 61 -4.36 -2.42 -14.79
C HIS A 61 -4.00 -2.41 -16.27
N GLN A 62 -4.80 -1.75 -17.12
CA GLN A 62 -4.51 -1.66 -18.55
C GLN A 62 -3.18 -0.95 -18.82
N VAL A 63 -2.89 0.12 -18.08
CA VAL A 63 -1.62 0.85 -18.19
C VAL A 63 -0.46 -0.04 -17.73
N LEU A 64 -0.53 -0.63 -16.55
CA LEU A 64 0.52 -1.50 -16.03
C LEU A 64 0.81 -2.66 -16.97
N SER A 65 -0.24 -3.34 -17.44
CA SER A 65 -0.12 -4.47 -18.38
C SER A 65 0.54 -4.09 -19.70
N ALA A 66 0.25 -2.89 -20.22
CA ALA A 66 0.87 -2.38 -21.45
C ALA A 66 2.40 -2.21 -21.31
N HIS A 67 2.89 -2.01 -20.10
CA HIS A 67 4.31 -1.92 -19.76
C HIS A 67 4.90 -3.23 -19.20
N GLY A 68 4.10 -4.30 -19.14
CA GLY A 68 4.55 -5.61 -18.61
C GLY A 68 4.58 -5.69 -17.09
N PHE A 69 3.86 -4.81 -16.38
CA PHE A 69 3.76 -4.78 -14.94
C PHE A 69 2.43 -5.34 -14.42
N ALA A 70 2.43 -5.79 -13.17
CA ALA A 70 1.26 -6.08 -12.37
C ALA A 70 1.27 -5.24 -11.10
N GLY A 71 0.11 -5.09 -10.44
CA GLY A 71 -0.05 -4.35 -9.20
C GLY A 71 -0.33 -5.25 -8.00
N ASN A 72 -0.36 -4.65 -6.83
CA ASN A 72 -0.82 -5.23 -5.57
C ASN A 72 -2.03 -4.41 -5.09
N LEU A 73 -3.15 -5.06 -4.83
CA LEU A 73 -4.39 -4.42 -4.40
C LEU A 73 -4.69 -4.78 -2.95
N PHE A 74 -4.80 -3.77 -2.09
CA PHE A 74 -5.24 -3.93 -0.71
C PHE A 74 -6.72 -3.56 -0.60
N VAL A 75 -7.54 -4.57 -0.29
CA VAL A 75 -8.99 -4.48 -0.35
C VAL A 75 -9.58 -4.21 1.03
N ASN A 76 -10.26 -3.08 1.19
CA ASN A 76 -11.21 -2.92 2.28
C ASN A 76 -12.57 -3.46 1.85
N THR A 77 -13.14 -4.33 2.66
CA THR A 77 -14.28 -5.16 2.24
C THR A 77 -15.66 -4.60 2.61
N GLY A 78 -15.72 -3.49 3.35
CA GLY A 78 -16.97 -2.94 3.86
C GLY A 78 -17.86 -2.30 2.80
N PRO A 79 -17.50 -1.19 2.20
CA PRO A 79 -18.36 -0.50 1.23
C PRO A 79 -18.12 -1.00 -0.21
N MET A 80 -18.29 -2.33 -0.42
CA MET A 80 -18.09 -2.91 -1.75
C MET A 80 -19.22 -2.65 -2.74
N GLU A 81 -20.37 -2.24 -2.24
CA GLU A 81 -21.51 -1.84 -3.08
C GLU A 81 -21.89 -0.42 -2.72
N GLY A 82 -21.52 0.54 -3.56
CA GLY A 82 -21.87 1.92 -3.37
C GLY A 82 -20.70 2.89 -3.40
N ASP A 83 -21.01 4.12 -3.13
CA ASP A 83 -20.14 5.28 -3.26
C ASP A 83 -19.32 5.49 -1.97
N GLY A 84 -18.34 4.61 -1.71
CA GLY A 84 -17.49 4.72 -0.52
C GLY A 84 -16.44 5.82 -0.60
N TYR A 85 -16.00 6.16 -1.82
CA TYR A 85 -14.86 7.06 -2.05
C TYR A 85 -15.10 8.12 -3.12
N GLY A 86 -16.36 8.49 -3.36
CA GLY A 86 -16.71 9.42 -4.45
C GLY A 86 -16.54 8.82 -5.85
N THR A 87 -16.34 7.49 -5.93
CA THR A 87 -16.26 6.73 -7.17
C THR A 87 -16.87 5.35 -6.98
N GLU A 88 -17.27 4.70 -8.07
CA GLU A 88 -17.79 3.34 -8.02
C GLU A 88 -16.73 2.35 -7.53
N THR A 89 -17.15 1.44 -6.66
CA THR A 89 -16.31 0.30 -6.26
C THR A 89 -16.36 -0.80 -7.34
N MET A 90 -15.28 -1.58 -7.42
CA MET A 90 -15.24 -2.78 -8.24
C MET A 90 -16.17 -3.85 -7.66
N THR A 91 -16.72 -4.69 -8.53
CA THR A 91 -17.36 -5.93 -8.14
C THR A 91 -16.32 -6.98 -7.74
N TRP A 92 -16.73 -8.01 -7.01
CA TRP A 92 -15.86 -9.13 -6.68
C TRP A 92 -15.34 -9.87 -7.91
N GLU A 93 -16.13 -9.95 -8.99
CA GLU A 93 -15.71 -10.50 -10.28
C GLU A 93 -14.60 -9.67 -10.92
N GLU A 94 -14.71 -8.34 -10.88
CA GLU A 94 -13.68 -7.42 -11.39
C GLU A 94 -12.36 -7.56 -10.60
N ILE A 95 -12.43 -7.69 -9.26
CA ILE A 95 -11.24 -7.95 -8.42
C ILE A 95 -10.66 -9.33 -8.74
N GLY A 96 -11.50 -10.35 -8.89
CA GLY A 96 -11.07 -11.69 -9.30
C GLY A 96 -10.32 -11.68 -10.63
N THR A 97 -10.79 -10.89 -11.58
CA THR A 97 -10.11 -10.69 -12.89
C THR A 97 -8.71 -10.10 -12.72
N LEU A 98 -8.52 -9.13 -11.82
CA LEU A 98 -7.18 -8.60 -11.52
C LEU A 98 -6.29 -9.68 -10.90
N ALA A 99 -6.81 -10.45 -9.96
CA ALA A 99 -6.06 -11.55 -9.33
C ALA A 99 -5.63 -12.61 -10.37
N GLU A 100 -6.53 -13.02 -11.28
CA GLU A 100 -6.23 -13.93 -12.39
C GLU A 100 -5.20 -13.35 -13.36
N ALA A 101 -5.16 -12.03 -13.51
CA ALA A 101 -4.15 -11.31 -14.29
C ALA A 101 -2.80 -11.13 -13.56
N GLY A 102 -2.62 -11.76 -12.40
CA GLY A 102 -1.37 -11.75 -11.63
C GLY A 102 -1.23 -10.62 -10.61
N TRP A 103 -2.32 -9.92 -10.28
CA TRP A 103 -2.30 -8.97 -9.17
C TRP A 103 -2.32 -9.69 -7.84
N HIS A 104 -1.49 -9.23 -6.91
CA HIS A 104 -1.58 -9.65 -5.51
C HIS A 104 -2.77 -9.00 -4.83
N VAL A 105 -3.48 -9.74 -3.96
CA VAL A 105 -4.60 -9.23 -3.19
C VAL A 105 -4.30 -9.35 -1.70
N GLY A 106 -4.20 -8.21 -1.02
CA GLY A 106 -3.98 -8.09 0.41
C GLY A 106 -5.18 -7.51 1.16
N ALA A 107 -5.11 -7.50 2.48
CA ALA A 107 -6.17 -7.00 3.36
C ALA A 107 -6.00 -5.52 3.71
N HIS A 108 -7.14 -4.79 3.83
CA HIS A 108 -7.18 -3.38 4.19
C HIS A 108 -8.34 -3.03 5.12
N THR A 109 -8.70 -3.95 6.03
CA THR A 109 -9.84 -3.85 6.95
C THR A 109 -11.22 -3.95 6.28
N VAL A 110 -12.28 -3.81 7.07
CA VAL A 110 -13.66 -3.71 6.58
C VAL A 110 -14.05 -2.25 6.36
N THR A 111 -13.98 -1.44 7.42
CA THR A 111 -14.56 -0.09 7.45
C THR A 111 -13.54 1.04 7.32
N HIS A 112 -12.27 0.70 7.10
CA HIS A 112 -11.17 1.65 6.99
C HIS A 112 -11.03 2.59 8.23
N PRO A 113 -10.93 2.01 9.46
CA PRO A 113 -10.86 2.80 10.68
C PRO A 113 -9.53 3.58 10.80
N ASN A 114 -9.55 4.69 11.53
CA ASN A 114 -8.31 5.36 11.92
C ASN A 114 -7.60 4.56 13.02
N LEU A 115 -6.43 4.03 12.72
CA LEU A 115 -5.67 3.14 13.58
C LEU A 115 -4.81 3.87 14.62
N SER A 116 -4.59 5.18 14.47
CA SER A 116 -3.78 5.97 15.42
C SER A 116 -4.44 6.15 16.79
N LYS A 117 -5.77 6.04 16.84
CA LYS A 117 -6.54 6.25 18.07
C LYS A 117 -6.74 5.01 18.92
N LEU A 118 -6.28 3.85 18.44
CA LEU A 118 -6.56 2.57 19.09
C LEU A 118 -5.99 2.48 20.51
N VAL A 119 -4.87 3.11 20.81
CA VAL A 119 -4.30 3.11 22.17
C VAL A 119 -5.31 3.64 23.19
N ALA A 120 -6.07 4.67 22.84
CA ALA A 120 -7.09 5.26 23.71
C ALA A 120 -8.46 4.58 23.58
N GLU A 121 -8.86 4.23 22.37
CA GLU A 121 -10.23 3.80 22.07
C GLU A 121 -10.42 2.28 22.07
N ASP A 122 -9.37 1.51 21.77
CA ASP A 122 -9.37 0.06 21.68
C ASP A 122 -8.00 -0.54 22.06
N PRO A 123 -7.55 -0.34 23.31
CA PRO A 123 -6.18 -0.70 23.72
C PRO A 123 -5.87 -2.20 23.64
N GLN A 124 -6.90 -3.06 23.63
CA GLN A 124 -6.76 -4.50 23.42
C GLN A 124 -6.83 -4.91 21.95
N GLY A 125 -7.28 -4.00 21.07
CA GLY A 125 -7.44 -4.26 19.64
C GLY A 125 -8.59 -5.21 19.31
N GLU A 126 -9.64 -5.26 20.13
CA GLU A 126 -10.77 -6.17 19.92
C GLU A 126 -11.61 -5.78 18.70
N ARG A 127 -11.86 -4.50 18.52
CA ARG A 127 -12.55 -3.97 17.34
C ARG A 127 -11.70 -4.16 16.09
N LEU A 128 -10.39 -3.88 16.20
CA LEU A 128 -9.47 -4.10 15.09
C LEU A 128 -9.38 -5.59 14.73
N GLN A 129 -9.35 -6.47 15.72
CA GLN A 129 -9.37 -7.92 15.46
C GLN A 129 -10.58 -8.31 14.62
N TRP A 130 -11.78 -7.80 14.97
CA TRP A 130 -12.99 -8.02 14.19
C TRP A 130 -12.86 -7.50 12.74
N GLU A 131 -12.30 -6.30 12.55
CA GLU A 131 -12.02 -5.71 11.22
C GLU A 131 -11.15 -6.63 10.37
N LEU A 132 -10.06 -7.17 10.95
CA LEU A 132 -9.13 -8.03 10.25
C LEU A 132 -9.75 -9.40 9.94
N GLU A 133 -10.37 -10.04 10.92
CA GLU A 133 -11.00 -11.36 10.75
C GLU A 133 -12.15 -11.33 9.76
N THR A 134 -12.97 -10.29 9.80
CA THR A 134 -14.09 -10.14 8.88
C THR A 134 -13.63 -9.84 7.46
N CYS A 135 -12.58 -9.01 7.32
CA CYS A 135 -11.96 -8.74 6.03
C CYS A 135 -11.41 -10.02 5.39
N ASP A 136 -10.60 -10.77 6.14
CA ASP A 136 -10.01 -12.04 5.67
C ASP A 136 -11.10 -13.05 5.26
N ALA A 137 -12.11 -13.23 6.13
CA ALA A 137 -13.21 -14.16 5.85
C ALA A 137 -13.99 -13.75 4.60
N THR A 138 -14.13 -12.46 4.35
CA THR A 138 -14.81 -11.95 3.16
C THR A 138 -13.97 -12.22 1.90
N LEU A 139 -12.67 -11.93 1.91
CA LEU A 139 -11.79 -12.21 0.78
C LEU A 139 -11.74 -13.72 0.45
N VAL A 140 -11.72 -14.57 1.48
CA VAL A 140 -11.80 -16.04 1.27
C VAL A 140 -13.15 -16.44 0.67
N ARG A 141 -14.25 -15.90 1.17
CA ARG A 141 -15.59 -16.25 0.68
C ARG A 141 -15.83 -15.81 -0.76
N GLU A 142 -15.43 -14.58 -1.11
CA GLU A 142 -15.76 -13.98 -2.40
C GLU A 142 -14.74 -14.34 -3.49
N LEU A 143 -13.47 -14.45 -3.14
CA LEU A 143 -12.37 -14.64 -4.10
C LEU A 143 -11.64 -15.98 -3.93
N GLY A 144 -11.85 -16.71 -2.85
CA GLY A 144 -11.06 -17.89 -2.50
C GLY A 144 -9.62 -17.54 -2.09
N ILE A 145 -9.31 -16.28 -1.82
CA ILE A 145 -7.97 -15.78 -1.49
C ILE A 145 -7.86 -15.60 0.02
N THR A 146 -6.86 -16.24 0.63
CA THR A 146 -6.45 -15.96 2.00
C THR A 146 -5.41 -14.85 1.97
N PRO A 147 -5.73 -13.63 2.42
CA PRO A 147 -4.76 -12.53 2.40
C PRO A 147 -3.62 -12.83 3.37
N ARG A 148 -2.40 -12.51 2.97
CA ARG A 148 -1.18 -12.77 3.74
C ARG A 148 -0.44 -11.50 4.11
N ASP A 149 -0.88 -10.37 3.57
CA ASP A 149 -0.23 -9.08 3.70
C ASP A 149 -1.28 -7.99 3.94
N PHE A 150 -0.87 -6.94 4.65
CA PHE A 150 -1.76 -5.90 5.13
C PHE A 150 -1.27 -4.51 4.75
N ALA A 151 -2.16 -3.61 4.39
CA ALA A 151 -1.89 -2.18 4.32
C ALA A 151 -2.58 -1.45 5.48
N PHE A 152 -1.83 -0.65 6.22
CA PHE A 152 -2.41 0.21 7.27
C PHE A 152 -3.29 1.27 6.63
N THR A 153 -4.44 1.54 7.25
CA THR A 153 -5.46 2.42 6.68
C THR A 153 -5.05 3.88 6.70
N GLY A 154 -5.08 4.52 5.56
CA GLY A 154 -4.62 5.89 5.39
C GLY A 154 -3.18 6.06 5.87
N THR A 155 -2.89 7.18 6.52
CA THR A 155 -1.60 7.43 7.16
C THR A 155 -1.60 7.06 8.66
N SER A 156 -2.57 6.26 9.11
CA SER A 156 -2.75 5.95 10.53
C SER A 156 -2.03 4.67 10.95
N TRP A 157 -1.40 4.72 12.10
CA TRP A 157 -0.69 3.60 12.72
C TRP A 157 -0.79 3.68 14.24
N SER A 158 -0.68 2.56 14.92
CA SER A 158 -0.47 2.50 16.37
C SER A 158 0.23 1.20 16.75
N SER A 159 0.83 1.18 17.93
CA SER A 159 1.45 -0.04 18.48
C SER A 159 0.42 -1.17 18.68
N VAL A 160 -0.84 -0.81 18.95
CA VAL A 160 -1.95 -1.77 19.01
C VAL A 160 -2.22 -2.37 17.64
N ALA A 161 -2.28 -1.53 16.59
CA ALA A 161 -2.49 -1.98 15.23
C ALA A 161 -1.36 -2.89 14.76
N GLU A 162 -0.11 -2.49 14.97
CA GLU A 162 1.05 -3.28 14.58
C GLU A 162 1.03 -4.67 15.23
N ARG A 163 0.76 -4.76 16.53
CA ARG A 163 0.65 -6.06 17.22
C ARG A 163 -0.41 -6.97 16.59
N LYS A 164 -1.60 -6.43 16.29
CA LYS A 164 -2.69 -7.23 15.68
C LYS A 164 -2.37 -7.67 14.26
N VAL A 165 -1.72 -6.80 13.49
CA VAL A 165 -1.25 -7.13 12.13
C VAL A 165 -0.19 -8.22 12.18
N MET A 166 0.77 -8.16 13.11
CA MET A 166 1.81 -9.18 13.32
C MET A 166 1.26 -10.58 13.64
N GLU A 167 0.10 -10.65 14.27
CA GLU A 167 -0.54 -11.93 14.62
C GLU A 167 -1.09 -12.68 13.39
N ARG A 168 -1.26 -12.00 12.24
CA ARG A 168 -2.02 -12.52 11.10
C ARG A 168 -1.31 -12.48 9.75
N TYR A 169 -0.52 -11.44 9.52
CA TYR A 169 0.05 -11.14 8.21
C TYR A 169 1.58 -11.21 8.21
N ARG A 170 2.16 -11.40 7.04
CA ARG A 170 3.61 -11.43 6.85
C ARG A 170 4.21 -10.03 6.86
N PHE A 171 3.46 -9.08 6.28
CA PHE A 171 3.90 -7.70 6.12
C PHE A 171 2.79 -6.70 6.47
N GLY A 172 3.22 -5.52 6.92
CA GLY A 172 2.39 -4.34 7.08
C GLY A 172 2.99 -3.17 6.30
N ARG A 173 2.25 -2.63 5.33
CA ARG A 173 2.68 -1.51 4.51
C ARG A 173 2.13 -0.21 5.07
N LEU A 174 2.99 0.78 5.20
CA LEU A 174 2.67 2.14 5.59
C LEU A 174 2.55 3.04 4.36
N TRP A 175 1.57 3.92 4.37
CA TRP A 175 1.45 4.96 3.36
C TRP A 175 2.23 6.20 3.76
N ILE A 176 3.12 6.67 2.88
CA ILE A 176 3.92 7.88 3.07
C ILE A 176 3.46 8.93 2.06
N VAL A 177 3.01 10.07 2.55
CA VAL A 177 2.61 11.18 1.70
C VAL A 177 3.87 11.81 1.08
N GLY A 178 3.98 11.76 -0.24
CA GLY A 178 5.17 12.14 -0.97
C GLY A 178 5.57 13.61 -0.84
N SER A 179 4.59 14.52 -0.66
CA SER A 179 4.86 15.94 -0.42
C SER A 179 5.66 16.21 0.85
N GLN A 180 5.70 15.25 1.77
CA GLN A 180 6.48 15.32 2.99
C GLN A 180 7.81 14.59 2.87
N TYR A 181 8.08 14.04 1.70
CA TYR A 181 9.32 13.34 1.44
C TYR A 181 10.48 14.34 1.33
N GLN A 182 11.50 14.14 2.15
CA GLN A 182 12.66 15.01 2.11
C GLN A 182 13.60 14.63 0.95
N ALA A 183 13.84 15.57 0.06
CA ALA A 183 14.68 15.38 -1.13
C ALA A 183 16.14 15.00 -0.79
N ASP A 184 16.59 15.24 0.44
CA ASP A 184 17.95 14.89 0.92
C ASP A 184 18.08 13.39 1.29
N GLY A 185 17.03 12.59 1.08
CA GLY A 185 17.05 11.16 1.34
C GLY A 185 16.90 10.75 2.80
N LYS A 186 16.69 11.71 3.72
CA LYS A 186 16.44 11.37 5.11
C LYS A 186 15.12 10.63 5.26
N ALA A 187 15.11 9.66 6.15
CA ALA A 187 13.89 9.01 6.55
C ALA A 187 12.98 9.99 7.31
N ILE A 188 11.67 9.89 7.09
CA ILE A 188 10.67 10.70 7.76
C ILE A 188 10.05 9.84 8.86
N ARG A 189 9.90 10.39 10.07
CA ARG A 189 9.07 9.72 11.08
C ARG A 189 7.64 9.72 10.60
N TYR A 190 6.98 8.57 10.70
CA TYR A 190 5.60 8.45 10.26
C TYR A 190 4.67 9.40 11.02
N ALA A 191 4.91 9.59 12.31
CA ALA A 191 4.21 10.55 13.14
C ALA A 191 4.42 12.04 12.77
N GLU A 192 5.42 12.33 11.96
CA GLU A 192 5.67 13.69 11.46
C GLU A 192 4.87 14.01 10.19
N LEU A 193 4.20 13.02 9.63
CA LEU A 193 3.25 13.21 8.57
C LEU A 193 1.97 13.82 9.14
N VAL A 194 1.44 14.86 8.55
CA VAL A 194 0.38 15.71 9.08
C VAL A 194 -0.83 14.95 9.61
N GLY A 195 -1.16 15.14 10.89
CA GLY A 195 -2.32 14.56 11.54
C GLY A 195 -2.35 13.04 11.57
N VAL A 196 -1.18 12.43 11.51
CA VAL A 196 -1.05 11.01 11.31
C VAL A 196 -0.74 10.23 12.56
N ALA A 197 -0.72 8.95 12.34
CA ALA A 197 -0.42 7.93 13.30
C ALA A 197 0.79 8.24 14.18
N GLY A 198 0.66 7.91 15.42
CA GLY A 198 1.73 8.04 16.38
C GLY A 198 1.76 9.34 17.15
N ASP A 199 1.01 10.36 16.77
CA ASP A 199 0.93 11.61 17.52
C ASP A 199 0.40 11.39 18.95
N ASP A 200 -0.53 10.45 19.11
CA ASP A 200 -1.17 10.09 20.36
C ASP A 200 -0.51 8.87 21.05
N GLU A 201 0.53 8.30 20.46
CA GLU A 201 1.21 7.13 21.01
C GLU A 201 2.19 7.52 22.10
N ALA A 202 2.16 6.80 23.22
CA ALA A 202 3.05 7.04 24.35
C ALA A 202 4.54 6.82 24.01
N ASP A 203 4.82 6.00 23.00
CA ASP A 203 6.16 5.71 22.50
C ASP A 203 6.62 6.65 21.37
N GLY A 204 5.82 7.64 21.03
CA GLY A 204 6.14 8.64 20.01
C GLY A 204 5.92 8.15 18.57
N GLY A 205 5.11 7.11 18.39
CA GLY A 205 4.73 6.59 17.09
C GLY A 205 5.76 5.68 16.43
N PRO A 206 5.56 5.31 15.17
CA PRO A 206 6.46 4.41 14.47
C PRO A 206 7.84 5.06 14.27
N PRO A 207 8.90 4.26 14.14
CA PRO A 207 10.22 4.79 13.81
C PRO A 207 10.22 5.45 12.43
N MET A 208 11.37 6.04 12.11
CA MET A 208 11.62 6.68 10.82
C MET A 208 11.19 5.77 9.66
N ALA A 209 10.37 6.29 8.75
CA ALA A 209 10.02 5.59 7.53
C ALA A 209 11.22 5.58 6.56
N ALA A 210 11.51 4.41 6.00
CA ALA A 210 12.55 4.29 4.98
C ALA A 210 12.04 4.83 3.62
N ARG A 211 12.97 5.21 2.75
CA ARG A 211 12.65 5.62 1.38
C ARG A 211 12.33 4.43 0.48
N TYR A 212 13.10 3.38 0.66
CA TYR A 212 13.01 2.16 -0.11
C TYR A 212 12.95 0.96 0.82
N ILE A 213 12.40 -0.13 0.32
CA ILE A 213 12.42 -1.40 1.03
C ILE A 213 13.82 -2.01 0.87
N THR A 214 14.45 -2.32 2.00
CA THR A 214 15.74 -3.01 2.09
C THR A 214 15.60 -4.28 2.91
N ALA A 215 16.66 -5.08 2.99
CA ALA A 215 16.68 -6.27 3.84
C ALA A 215 16.40 -5.95 5.31
N ASP A 216 16.83 -4.78 5.78
CA ASP A 216 16.69 -4.34 7.18
C ASP A 216 15.38 -3.58 7.46
N THR A 217 14.57 -3.30 6.45
CA THR A 217 13.28 -2.61 6.65
C THR A 217 12.35 -3.49 7.49
N PRO A 218 11.79 -3.01 8.62
CA PRO A 218 10.88 -3.81 9.43
C PRO A 218 9.68 -4.32 8.64
N ALA A 219 9.34 -5.59 8.83
CA ALA A 219 8.30 -6.26 8.05
C ALA A 219 6.92 -5.58 8.13
N TYR A 220 6.62 -4.95 9.26
CA TYR A 220 5.33 -4.29 9.50
C TYR A 220 5.40 -2.77 9.37
N ARG A 221 6.43 -2.27 8.70
CA ARG A 221 6.66 -0.84 8.43
C ARG A 221 7.24 -0.65 7.04
N LEU A 222 6.75 -1.41 6.06
CA LEU A 222 7.18 -1.27 4.68
C LEU A 222 6.70 0.09 4.14
N PRO A 223 7.61 0.92 3.63
CA PRO A 223 7.22 2.22 3.08
C PRO A 223 6.53 2.06 1.72
N SER A 224 5.50 2.85 1.49
CA SER A 224 5.00 3.08 0.14
C SER A 224 4.84 4.58 -0.11
N MET A 225 5.32 5.03 -1.26
CA MET A 225 5.29 6.43 -1.67
C MET A 225 4.04 6.70 -2.50
N GLU A 226 3.27 7.71 -2.10
CA GLU A 226 2.07 8.09 -2.84
C GLU A 226 2.42 8.75 -4.18
N LEU A 227 1.76 8.30 -5.25
CA LEU A 227 1.92 8.89 -6.57
C LEU A 227 1.06 10.15 -6.81
N GLN A 228 0.14 10.48 -5.92
CA GLN A 228 -0.72 11.68 -6.05
C GLN A 228 -0.13 12.92 -5.38
N CYS A 229 1.17 12.95 -5.19
CA CYS A 229 1.87 14.03 -4.52
C CYS A 229 2.77 14.80 -5.48
N ASP A 230 3.47 15.80 -4.95
CA ASP A 230 4.41 16.65 -5.71
C ASP A 230 5.42 15.83 -6.52
N LEU A 231 5.82 14.66 -6.02
CA LEU A 231 6.76 13.78 -6.69
C LEU A 231 6.24 13.30 -8.05
N SER A 232 4.95 12.99 -8.14
CA SER A 232 4.33 12.53 -9.39
C SER A 232 3.99 13.64 -10.36
N HIS A 233 3.86 14.88 -9.88
CA HIS A 233 3.60 16.03 -10.74
C HIS A 233 4.82 16.48 -11.53
N ASP A 234 6.02 16.10 -11.07
CA ASP A 234 7.27 16.34 -11.78
C ASP A 234 7.90 15.01 -12.24
N PRO A 235 7.77 14.65 -13.52
CA PRO A 235 8.38 13.42 -14.05
C PRO A 235 9.90 13.34 -13.85
N ALA A 236 10.61 14.47 -13.76
CA ALA A 236 12.04 14.47 -13.49
C ALA A 236 12.33 14.12 -12.02
N ALA A 237 11.54 14.64 -11.09
CA ALA A 237 11.63 14.29 -9.67
C ALA A 237 11.27 12.80 -9.45
N PHE A 238 10.23 12.30 -10.13
CA PHE A 238 9.86 10.89 -10.07
C PHE A 238 10.96 9.99 -10.63
N ARG A 239 11.55 10.35 -11.78
CA ARG A 239 12.70 9.63 -12.33
C ARG A 239 13.87 9.61 -11.35
N ALA A 240 14.23 10.74 -10.76
CA ALA A 240 15.31 10.82 -9.78
C ALA A 240 15.03 9.99 -8.51
N TYR A 241 13.76 9.92 -8.10
CA TYR A 241 13.32 9.04 -7.01
C TYR A 241 13.57 7.56 -7.37
N LEU A 242 13.19 7.11 -8.57
CA LEU A 242 13.42 5.74 -9.01
C LEU A 242 14.93 5.42 -9.18
N GLU A 243 15.69 6.34 -9.77
CA GLU A 243 17.15 6.19 -9.94
C GLU A 243 17.89 6.13 -8.60
N GLY A 244 17.37 6.75 -7.57
CA GLY A 244 17.92 6.66 -6.21
C GLY A 244 17.77 5.30 -5.55
N ALA A 245 17.01 4.37 -6.14
CA ALA A 245 16.87 2.98 -5.70
C ALA A 245 17.90 2.03 -6.37
N LEU A 246 18.64 2.52 -7.37
CA LEU A 246 19.63 1.77 -8.13
C LEU A 246 21.02 1.96 -7.53
#